data_8d1a1101c53a2c6751985948a98a55dd
#
_entry.id   8d1a1101c53a2c6751985948a98a55dd
#
_cell.length_a   1.000
_cell.length_b   1.000
_cell.length_c   1.000
_cell.angle_alpha   90.00
_cell.angle_beta   90.00
_cell.angle_gamma   90.00
#
_symmetry.space_group_name_H-M   'P 1'
#
loop_
_entity.id
_entity.type
_entity.pdbx_description
1 polymer ?
#
loop_
_entity_poly.entity_id
_entity_poly.type
_entity_poly.pdbx_seq_one_letter_code
_entity_poly.pdbx_strand_id
1 'polypeptide(L)'
;MSGFESRDWYYNEFQHVGVDFEDMEEVKSYDDEIGKGINQRDNCKEIIDTLGIKEADSVLEIGTATGRLAIDLSDQCGHVYAIDISEPMLQYAREKAKKLGKQNIDFFRAGFLSYQHEGHVLDAVITKFSLHHLPDHWKFVAVKRIFDMLRPGGKFYLKDAMVSVDIEDFYHFMDEWVLATRESSGDKSAEALSVCIKEEYPTYSWVMKGMLERVGFTIDAMNIINGLHTAFVCSKPL
;
A
#
# COMPACT_ATOMS: atom_id res chain seq x y z
N MET A 1 3.86 13.83 20.57
CA MET A 1 2.67 14.22 19.77
C MET A 1 3.08 15.41 18.94
N SER A 2 3.22 15.23 17.62
CA SER A 2 3.65 16.31 16.71
C SER A 2 2.52 17.33 16.59
N GLY A 3 2.84 18.61 16.51
CA GLY A 3 1.87 19.72 16.48
C GLY A 3 0.99 19.81 15.22
N PHE A 4 0.88 18.71 14.44
CA PHE A 4 0.04 18.60 13.26
C PHE A 4 -1.34 18.01 13.56
N GLU A 5 -1.47 17.15 14.57
CA GLU A 5 -2.72 16.44 14.91
C GLU A 5 -3.82 17.33 15.52
N SER A 6 -3.54 18.59 15.85
CA SER A 6 -4.49 19.50 16.50
C SER A 6 -5.23 20.46 15.57
N ARG A 7 -5.11 20.28 14.25
CA ARG A 7 -5.73 21.19 13.28
C ARG A 7 -7.05 20.60 12.78
N ASP A 8 -8.15 21.28 12.99
CA ASP A 8 -9.51 20.85 12.59
C ASP A 8 -9.68 20.51 11.10
N TRP A 9 -8.78 21.02 10.24
CA TRP A 9 -8.78 20.77 8.81
C TRP A 9 -7.86 19.59 8.38
N TYR A 10 -7.09 19.00 9.31
CA TYR A 10 -6.20 17.90 8.98
C TYR A 10 -7.00 16.60 8.81
N TYR A 11 -6.73 15.84 7.75
CA TYR A 11 -7.43 14.59 7.49
C TYR A 11 -7.11 13.54 8.55
N ASN A 12 -8.14 12.95 9.10
CA ASN A 12 -8.00 11.84 10.03
C ASN A 12 -7.90 10.52 9.27
N GLU A 13 -6.69 10.04 9.02
CA GLU A 13 -6.48 8.78 8.29
C GLU A 13 -6.87 7.52 9.09
N PHE A 14 -7.14 7.65 10.40
CA PHE A 14 -7.68 6.58 11.23
C PHE A 14 -9.22 6.47 11.12
N GLN A 15 -9.83 7.37 10.37
CA GLN A 15 -11.26 7.27 10.07
C GLN A 15 -11.50 6.10 9.13
N HIS A 16 -12.47 5.25 9.50
CA HIS A 16 -12.90 4.17 8.63
C HIS A 16 -13.44 4.72 7.29
N VAL A 17 -12.95 4.15 6.19
CA VAL A 17 -13.40 4.42 4.83
C VAL A 17 -13.44 3.09 4.08
N GLY A 18 -14.58 2.74 3.51
CA GLY A 18 -14.72 1.51 2.73
C GLY A 18 -14.85 0.25 3.61
N VAL A 19 -14.04 -0.76 3.33
CA VAL A 19 -14.07 -2.06 4.03
C VAL A 19 -13.56 -1.94 5.46
N ASP A 20 -14.26 -2.54 6.44
CA ASP A 20 -13.89 -2.50 7.85
C ASP A 20 -12.86 -3.57 8.20
N PHE A 21 -11.65 -3.15 8.54
CA PHE A 21 -10.54 -4.00 8.98
C PHE A 21 -10.32 -4.02 10.50
N GLU A 22 -11.30 -3.55 11.29
CA GLU A 22 -11.26 -3.61 12.76
C GLU A 22 -11.87 -4.93 13.31
N ASP A 23 -12.57 -5.73 12.49
CA ASP A 23 -13.14 -7.02 12.90
C ASP A 23 -12.08 -8.14 12.83
N MET A 24 -11.84 -8.81 13.97
CA MET A 24 -10.89 -9.92 14.09
C MET A 24 -11.24 -11.15 13.25
N GLU A 25 -12.51 -11.40 12.93
CA GLU A 25 -12.92 -12.53 12.05
C GLU A 25 -12.56 -12.19 10.59
N GLU A 26 -12.76 -10.95 10.16
CA GLU A 26 -12.30 -10.47 8.84
C GLU A 26 -10.77 -10.52 8.75
N VAL A 27 -10.03 -10.13 9.79
CA VAL A 27 -8.57 -10.20 9.84
C VAL A 27 -8.06 -11.63 9.65
N LYS A 28 -8.66 -12.61 10.31
CA LYS A 28 -8.27 -14.03 10.18
C LYS A 28 -8.54 -14.59 8.79
N SER A 29 -9.67 -14.21 8.19
CA SER A 29 -10.05 -14.68 6.84
C SER A 29 -9.26 -13.97 5.74
N TYR A 30 -8.70 -12.81 6.00
CA TYR A 30 -7.99 -11.96 5.03
C TYR A 30 -6.85 -12.70 4.32
N ASP A 31 -5.99 -13.41 5.05
CA ASP A 31 -4.88 -14.18 4.46
C ASP A 31 -5.40 -15.32 3.57
N ASP A 32 -6.49 -15.96 3.93
CA ASP A 32 -7.10 -17.07 3.19
C ASP A 32 -7.81 -16.56 1.92
N GLU A 33 -8.51 -15.44 1.99
CA GLU A 33 -9.23 -14.85 0.86
C GLU A 33 -8.26 -14.28 -0.19
N ILE A 34 -7.25 -13.53 0.23
CA ILE A 34 -6.22 -13.01 -0.67
C ILE A 34 -5.36 -14.13 -1.24
N GLY A 35 -5.16 -15.22 -0.48
CA GLY A 35 -4.35 -16.38 -0.92
C GLY A 35 -4.98 -17.21 -2.05
N LYS A 36 -6.29 -17.11 -2.29
CA LYS A 36 -7.02 -17.91 -3.28
C LYS A 36 -6.82 -17.48 -4.74
N GLY A 37 -6.35 -16.27 -4.97
CA GLY A 37 -6.34 -15.67 -6.33
C GLY A 37 -4.97 -15.44 -6.96
N ILE A 38 -3.86 -15.44 -6.20
CA ILE A 38 -2.54 -15.07 -6.73
C ILE A 38 -1.47 -15.84 -5.96
N ASN A 39 -0.44 -16.33 -6.66
CA ASN A 39 0.76 -16.86 -6.02
C ASN A 39 1.53 -15.71 -5.36
N GLN A 40 1.15 -15.36 -4.12
CA GLN A 40 1.57 -14.14 -3.46
C GLN A 40 3.06 -14.14 -3.05
N ARG A 41 3.66 -15.33 -2.89
CA ARG A 41 5.12 -15.43 -2.65
C ARG A 41 5.91 -14.99 -3.87
N ASP A 42 5.46 -15.34 -5.06
CA ASP A 42 6.10 -14.89 -6.30
C ASP A 42 5.97 -13.37 -6.45
N ASN A 43 4.84 -12.79 -6.02
CA ASN A 43 4.62 -11.33 -6.04
C ASN A 43 5.54 -10.58 -5.05
N CYS A 44 5.75 -11.10 -3.84
CA CYS A 44 6.68 -10.51 -2.87
C CYS A 44 8.12 -10.56 -3.39
N LYS A 45 8.53 -11.72 -3.92
CA LYS A 45 9.85 -11.89 -4.52
C LYS A 45 10.07 -10.95 -5.71
N GLU A 46 9.08 -10.84 -6.59
CA GLU A 46 9.14 -9.92 -7.73
C GLU A 46 9.38 -8.47 -7.29
N ILE A 47 8.70 -8.01 -6.23
CA ILE A 47 8.89 -6.65 -5.69
C ILE A 47 10.30 -6.49 -5.12
N ILE A 48 10.78 -7.46 -4.34
CA ILE A 48 12.12 -7.44 -3.75
C ILE A 48 13.19 -7.38 -4.85
N ASP A 49 13.07 -8.23 -5.86
CA ASP A 49 13.99 -8.28 -7.00
C ASP A 49 13.93 -6.98 -7.82
N THR A 50 12.73 -6.44 -8.06
CA THR A 50 12.52 -5.19 -8.81
C THR A 50 13.14 -3.97 -8.13
N LEU A 51 13.03 -3.90 -6.80
CA LEU A 51 13.62 -2.80 -6.03
C LEU A 51 15.12 -3.00 -5.77
N GLY A 52 15.63 -4.22 -5.98
CA GLY A 52 17.02 -4.57 -5.70
C GLY A 52 17.35 -4.48 -4.20
N ILE A 53 16.40 -4.89 -3.35
CA ILE A 53 16.56 -4.90 -1.89
C ILE A 53 17.76 -5.74 -1.49
N LYS A 54 18.57 -5.22 -0.57
CA LYS A 54 19.82 -5.84 -0.09
C LYS A 54 19.73 -6.14 1.40
N GLU A 55 20.60 -7.05 1.85
CA GLU A 55 20.68 -7.50 3.24
C GLU A 55 20.92 -6.37 4.26
N ALA A 56 21.55 -5.27 3.86
CA ALA A 56 21.80 -4.13 4.75
C ALA A 56 20.71 -3.05 4.69
N ASP A 57 19.72 -3.17 3.82
CA ASP A 57 18.73 -2.13 3.57
C ASP A 57 17.70 -2.01 4.71
N SER A 58 17.19 -0.80 4.92
CA SER A 58 16.06 -0.47 5.77
C SER A 58 14.84 -0.15 4.91
N VAL A 59 13.76 -0.91 5.11
CA VAL A 59 12.55 -0.85 4.28
C VAL A 59 11.34 -0.48 5.12
N LEU A 60 10.52 0.45 4.63
CA LEU A 60 9.21 0.77 5.20
C LEU A 60 8.11 0.17 4.33
N GLU A 61 7.23 -0.62 4.93
CA GLU A 61 5.96 -1.02 4.34
C GLU A 61 4.81 -0.24 4.97
N ILE A 62 4.01 0.44 4.13
CA ILE A 62 2.84 1.21 4.56
C ILE A 62 1.57 0.46 4.14
N GLY A 63 0.68 0.18 5.09
CA GLY A 63 -0.47 -0.70 4.91
C GLY A 63 -0.05 -2.17 4.93
N THR A 64 0.65 -2.57 5.99
CA THR A 64 1.20 -3.94 6.09
C THR A 64 0.14 -5.01 6.32
N ALA A 65 -1.08 -4.64 6.74
CA ALA A 65 -2.17 -5.55 7.07
C ALA A 65 -1.69 -6.70 7.97
N THR A 66 -1.86 -7.95 7.56
CA THR A 66 -1.43 -9.15 8.29
C THR A 66 0.08 -9.41 8.27
N GLY A 67 0.88 -8.47 7.79
CA GLY A 67 2.35 -8.50 7.83
C GLY A 67 3.00 -9.46 6.86
N ARG A 68 2.30 -9.93 5.82
CA ARG A 68 2.83 -10.96 4.91
C ARG A 68 4.08 -10.48 4.18
N LEU A 69 4.03 -9.32 3.53
CA LEU A 69 5.19 -8.79 2.80
C LEU A 69 6.31 -8.38 3.75
N ALA A 70 5.99 -7.77 4.91
CA ALA A 70 6.99 -7.44 5.93
C ALA A 70 7.78 -8.67 6.39
N ILE A 71 7.10 -9.80 6.57
CA ILE A 71 7.72 -11.07 6.96
C ILE A 71 8.66 -11.58 5.86
N ASP A 72 8.22 -11.56 4.60
CA ASP A 72 9.06 -11.99 3.47
C ASP A 72 10.26 -11.04 3.27
N LEU A 73 10.06 -9.71 3.40
CA LEU A 73 11.12 -8.70 3.37
C LEU A 73 12.17 -8.92 4.47
N SER A 74 11.75 -9.31 5.66
CA SER A 74 12.66 -9.51 6.80
C SER A 74 13.71 -10.58 6.58
N ASP A 75 13.51 -11.47 5.61
CA ASP A 75 14.50 -12.48 5.20
C ASP A 75 15.52 -11.95 4.18
N GLN A 76 15.30 -10.74 3.64
CA GLN A 76 16.06 -10.20 2.53
C GLN A 76 16.73 -8.86 2.84
N CYS A 77 16.35 -8.19 3.94
CA CYS A 77 16.88 -6.89 4.31
C CYS A 77 17.26 -6.82 5.79
N GLY A 78 17.99 -5.76 6.15
CA GLY A 78 18.49 -5.56 7.52
C GLY A 78 17.38 -5.23 8.52
N HIS A 79 16.42 -4.39 8.11
CA HIS A 79 15.32 -3.98 8.98
C HIS A 79 14.06 -3.63 8.21
N VAL A 80 12.92 -4.01 8.75
CA VAL A 80 11.59 -3.67 8.22
C VAL A 80 10.83 -2.83 9.24
N TYR A 81 10.36 -1.67 8.80
CA TYR A 81 9.35 -0.88 9.49
C TYR A 81 8.01 -1.20 8.82
N ALA A 82 7.07 -1.78 9.57
CA ALA A 82 5.77 -2.19 9.07
C ALA A 82 4.68 -1.38 9.76
N ILE A 83 3.92 -0.60 9.00
CA ILE A 83 2.89 0.26 9.59
C ILE A 83 1.51 -0.05 9.03
N ASP A 84 0.50 0.07 9.89
CA ASP A 84 -0.90 -0.01 9.54
C ASP A 84 -1.74 0.85 10.49
N ILE A 85 -2.91 1.30 10.06
CA ILE A 85 -3.85 2.05 10.91
C ILE A 85 -4.70 1.10 11.77
N SER A 86 -4.91 -0.15 11.34
CA SER A 86 -5.68 -1.17 12.05
C SER A 86 -4.83 -1.87 13.11
N GLU A 87 -5.16 -1.69 14.38
CA GLU A 87 -4.49 -2.40 15.48
C GLU A 87 -4.76 -3.91 15.48
N PRO A 88 -5.98 -4.41 15.14
CA PRO A 88 -6.21 -5.85 14.97
C PRO A 88 -5.31 -6.50 13.91
N MET A 89 -5.12 -5.86 12.75
CA MET A 89 -4.18 -6.32 11.72
C MET A 89 -2.75 -6.40 12.26
N LEU A 90 -2.28 -5.35 12.93
CA LEU A 90 -0.95 -5.31 13.51
C LEU A 90 -0.75 -6.35 14.61
N GLN A 91 -1.74 -6.59 15.44
CA GLN A 91 -1.67 -7.65 16.46
C GLN A 91 -1.47 -9.01 15.80
N TYR A 92 -2.27 -9.31 14.78
CA TYR A 92 -2.14 -10.55 14.02
C TYR A 92 -0.76 -10.67 13.36
N ALA A 93 -0.28 -9.59 12.72
CA ALA A 93 1.03 -9.54 12.09
C ALA A 93 2.19 -9.78 13.08
N ARG A 94 2.16 -9.15 14.26
CA ARG A 94 3.14 -9.34 15.34
C ARG A 94 3.18 -10.79 15.82
N GLU A 95 2.01 -11.40 16.06
CA GLU A 95 1.92 -12.80 16.48
C GLU A 95 2.47 -13.76 15.43
N LYS A 96 2.16 -13.49 14.15
CA LYS A 96 2.64 -14.28 13.01
C LYS A 96 4.17 -14.15 12.85
N ALA A 97 4.71 -12.94 12.90
CA ALA A 97 6.15 -12.69 12.87
C ALA A 97 6.88 -13.37 14.03
N LYS A 98 6.33 -13.27 15.25
CA LYS A 98 6.87 -13.95 16.45
C LYS A 98 6.89 -15.47 16.31
N LYS A 99 5.81 -16.08 15.81
CA LYS A 99 5.74 -17.53 15.54
C LYS A 99 6.79 -18.00 14.52
N LEU A 100 7.15 -17.12 13.57
CA LEU A 100 8.16 -17.37 12.54
C LEU A 100 9.58 -16.96 12.98
N GLY A 101 9.76 -16.51 14.22
CA GLY A 101 11.07 -16.14 14.77
C GLY A 101 11.68 -14.87 14.18
N LYS A 102 10.89 -13.99 13.57
CA LYS A 102 11.38 -12.73 12.99
C LYS A 102 11.72 -11.72 14.08
N GLN A 103 12.90 -11.09 14.02
CA GLN A 103 13.41 -10.18 15.03
C GLN A 103 13.77 -8.77 14.49
N ASN A 104 13.73 -8.60 13.18
CA ASN A 104 14.10 -7.38 12.47
C ASN A 104 12.90 -6.67 11.84
N ILE A 105 11.72 -6.80 12.46
CA ILE A 105 10.50 -6.09 12.04
C ILE A 105 9.96 -5.29 13.21
N ASP A 106 9.81 -3.98 13.02
CA ASP A 106 9.10 -3.10 13.95
C ASP A 106 7.71 -2.76 13.41
N PHE A 107 6.69 -3.00 14.21
CA PHE A 107 5.29 -2.74 13.86
C PHE A 107 4.76 -1.52 14.59
N PHE A 108 4.23 -0.52 13.85
CA PHE A 108 3.67 0.71 14.41
C PHE A 108 2.25 0.95 13.93
N ARG A 109 1.37 1.39 14.83
CA ARG A 109 0.05 1.89 14.47
C ARG A 109 0.17 3.31 13.93
N ALA A 110 0.25 3.44 12.61
CA ALA A 110 0.39 4.70 11.89
C ALA A 110 -0.03 4.50 10.44
N GLY A 111 -0.26 5.60 9.73
CA GLY A 111 -0.51 5.61 8.30
C GLY A 111 0.42 6.58 7.56
N PHE A 112 0.02 6.96 6.36
CA PHE A 112 0.79 7.84 5.48
C PHE A 112 1.06 9.23 6.07
N LEU A 113 0.10 9.74 6.85
CA LEU A 113 0.11 11.11 7.35
C LEU A 113 0.65 11.21 8.79
N SER A 114 0.49 10.17 9.60
CA SER A 114 0.88 10.16 11.01
C SER A 114 2.26 9.55 11.27
N TYR A 115 2.74 8.61 10.43
CA TYR A 115 4.04 7.99 10.63
C TYR A 115 5.17 9.01 10.59
N GLN A 116 6.05 8.97 11.57
CA GLN A 116 7.28 9.75 11.61
C GLN A 116 8.44 8.78 11.71
N HIS A 117 9.26 8.75 10.67
CA HIS A 117 10.44 7.90 10.67
C HIS A 117 11.54 8.56 11.50
N GLU A 118 12.04 7.83 12.48
CA GLU A 118 13.16 8.25 13.31
C GLU A 118 14.38 7.40 12.99
N GLY A 119 15.53 8.04 12.84
CA GLY A 119 16.80 7.36 12.56
C GLY A 119 17.37 7.63 11.18
N HIS A 120 17.99 6.61 10.58
CA HIS A 120 18.58 6.73 9.26
C HIS A 120 17.49 6.74 8.17
N VAL A 121 17.74 7.52 7.10
CA VAL A 121 16.85 7.53 5.93
C VAL A 121 16.70 6.15 5.32
N LEU A 122 15.53 5.88 4.76
CA LEU A 122 15.15 4.57 4.23
C LEU A 122 15.78 4.30 2.85
N ASP A 123 16.10 3.04 2.60
CA ASP A 123 16.54 2.55 1.29
C ASP A 123 15.36 2.34 0.35
N ALA A 124 14.25 1.82 0.88
CA ALA A 124 13.04 1.65 0.11
C ALA A 124 11.77 1.90 0.94
N VAL A 125 10.70 2.32 0.23
CA VAL A 125 9.34 2.36 0.76
C VAL A 125 8.44 1.56 -0.19
N ILE A 126 7.54 0.76 0.38
CA ILE A 126 6.60 -0.08 -0.35
C ILE A 126 5.19 0.18 0.17
N THR A 127 4.24 0.34 -0.74
CA THR A 127 2.81 0.33 -0.38
C THR A 127 2.00 -0.38 -1.46
N LYS A 128 1.02 -1.17 -1.02
CA LYS A 128 0.14 -1.93 -1.89
C LYS A 128 -1.30 -1.82 -1.41
N PHE A 129 -2.19 -1.37 -2.28
CA PHE A 129 -3.63 -1.31 -2.00
C PHE A 129 -3.98 -0.63 -0.67
N SER A 130 -3.37 0.53 -0.43
CA SER A 130 -3.58 1.30 0.81
C SER A 130 -3.70 2.80 0.55
N LEU A 131 -3.06 3.33 -0.48
CA LEU A 131 -3.04 4.77 -0.74
C LEU A 131 -4.40 5.28 -1.23
N HIS A 132 -5.23 4.41 -1.84
CA HIS A 132 -6.58 4.75 -2.28
C HIS A 132 -7.54 5.10 -1.12
N HIS A 133 -7.20 4.79 0.12
CA HIS A 133 -7.97 5.27 1.29
C HIS A 133 -7.79 6.76 1.60
N LEU A 134 -6.86 7.44 0.93
CA LEU A 134 -6.68 8.89 1.06
C LEU A 134 -7.31 9.64 -0.13
N PRO A 135 -8.00 10.76 0.09
CA PRO A 135 -8.34 11.70 -0.99
C PRO A 135 -7.11 12.22 -1.73
N ASP A 136 -7.22 12.59 -3.00
CA ASP A 136 -6.10 12.97 -3.87
C ASP A 136 -5.18 14.05 -3.29
N HIS A 137 -5.78 15.07 -2.62
CA HIS A 137 -4.98 16.09 -1.94
C HIS A 137 -4.02 15.47 -0.91
N TRP A 138 -4.51 14.51 -0.14
CA TRP A 138 -3.73 13.85 0.91
C TRP A 138 -2.80 12.76 0.36
N LYS A 139 -3.13 12.15 -0.78
CA LYS A 139 -2.17 11.29 -1.52
C LYS A 139 -0.93 12.08 -1.90
N PHE A 140 -1.09 13.33 -2.38
CA PHE A 140 0.05 14.18 -2.73
C PHE A 140 0.93 14.49 -1.51
N VAL A 141 0.31 14.78 -0.35
CA VAL A 141 1.03 14.98 0.92
C VAL A 141 1.76 13.69 1.31
N ALA A 142 1.10 12.53 1.23
CA ALA A 142 1.67 11.22 1.54
C ALA A 142 2.89 10.90 0.66
N VAL A 143 2.77 11.10 -0.66
CA VAL A 143 3.87 10.89 -1.62
C VAL A 143 5.06 11.81 -1.32
N LYS A 144 4.80 13.09 -0.93
CA LYS A 144 5.87 14.00 -0.52
C LYS A 144 6.58 13.52 0.75
N ARG A 145 5.84 13.03 1.75
CA ARG A 145 6.41 12.48 2.99
C ARG A 145 7.26 11.24 2.72
N ILE A 146 6.80 10.34 1.84
CA ILE A 146 7.58 9.18 1.40
C ILE A 146 8.89 9.63 0.75
N PHE A 147 8.84 10.60 -0.15
CA PHE A 147 10.03 11.15 -0.79
C PHE A 147 11.04 11.69 0.23
N ASP A 148 10.57 12.38 1.27
CA ASP A 148 11.44 12.97 2.29
C ASP A 148 12.12 11.91 3.17
N MET A 149 11.44 10.79 3.45
CA MET A 149 11.99 9.69 4.23
C MET A 149 13.05 8.86 3.48
N LEU A 150 13.02 8.86 2.15
CA LEU A 150 13.97 8.11 1.34
C LEU A 150 15.33 8.82 1.25
N ARG A 151 16.40 8.03 1.26
CA ARG A 151 17.75 8.52 0.89
C ARG A 151 17.82 8.90 -0.60
N PRO A 152 18.79 9.72 -1.03
CA PRO A 152 19.12 9.84 -2.44
C PRO A 152 19.40 8.46 -3.06
N GLY A 153 18.83 8.19 -4.23
CA GLY A 153 18.87 6.87 -4.89
C GLY A 153 17.95 5.80 -4.27
N GLY A 154 17.20 6.13 -3.20
CA GLY A 154 16.22 5.24 -2.57
C GLY A 154 15.03 4.95 -3.48
N LYS A 155 14.36 3.83 -3.26
CA LYS A 155 13.30 3.30 -4.13
C LYS A 155 11.92 3.40 -3.51
N PHE A 156 10.92 3.67 -4.34
CA PHE A 156 9.51 3.63 -3.95
C PHE A 156 8.74 2.71 -4.88
N TYR A 157 8.06 1.70 -4.29
CA TYR A 157 7.11 0.86 -4.98
C TYR A 157 5.69 1.20 -4.54
N LEU A 158 4.86 1.54 -5.49
CA LEU A 158 3.44 1.81 -5.29
C LEU A 158 2.63 0.93 -6.23
N LYS A 159 1.75 0.08 -5.67
CA LYS A 159 0.72 -0.63 -6.43
C LYS A 159 -0.63 -0.33 -5.82
N ASP A 160 -1.56 0.20 -6.63
CA ASP A 160 -2.85 0.60 -6.08
C ASP A 160 -3.99 0.55 -7.10
N ALA A 161 -5.22 0.77 -6.61
CA ALA A 161 -6.40 0.98 -7.42
C ALA A 161 -6.30 2.34 -8.13
N MET A 162 -6.02 2.28 -9.43
CA MET A 162 -5.84 3.45 -10.29
C MET A 162 -6.46 3.18 -11.65
N VAL A 163 -7.45 3.98 -12.00
CA VAL A 163 -8.14 3.88 -13.28
C VAL A 163 -7.21 4.28 -14.42
N SER A 164 -7.09 3.42 -15.43
CA SER A 164 -6.22 3.62 -16.60
C SER A 164 -6.95 3.42 -17.92
N VAL A 165 -8.29 3.43 -17.89
CA VAL A 165 -9.15 3.37 -19.08
C VAL A 165 -9.61 4.77 -19.46
N ASP A 166 -9.97 4.94 -20.73
CA ASP A 166 -10.53 6.20 -21.22
C ASP A 166 -11.90 6.47 -20.61
N ILE A 167 -12.23 7.75 -20.44
CA ILE A 167 -13.46 8.14 -19.74
C ILE A 167 -14.73 7.71 -20.49
N GLU A 168 -14.66 7.64 -21.82
CA GLU A 168 -15.74 7.17 -22.67
C GLU A 168 -16.09 5.70 -22.42
N ASP A 169 -15.10 4.88 -22.04
CA ASP A 169 -15.25 3.46 -21.80
C ASP A 169 -15.49 3.12 -20.32
N PHE A 170 -15.40 4.12 -19.42
CA PHE A 170 -15.36 3.91 -17.98
C PHE A 170 -16.55 3.11 -17.42
N TYR A 171 -17.79 3.47 -17.80
CA TYR A 171 -18.99 2.79 -17.28
C TYR A 171 -19.05 1.33 -17.73
N HIS A 172 -18.83 1.09 -19.03
CA HIS A 172 -18.82 -0.24 -19.58
C HIS A 172 -17.72 -1.10 -18.95
N PHE A 173 -16.53 -0.56 -18.80
CA PHE A 173 -15.41 -1.23 -18.16
C PHE A 173 -15.72 -1.61 -16.71
N MET A 174 -16.34 -0.70 -15.91
CA MET A 174 -16.68 -0.97 -14.52
C MET A 174 -17.77 -2.03 -14.39
N ASP A 175 -18.79 -2.00 -15.24
CA ASP A 175 -19.86 -2.99 -15.25
C ASP A 175 -19.33 -4.39 -15.57
N GLU A 176 -18.48 -4.51 -16.60
CA GLU A 176 -17.86 -5.78 -16.97
C GLU A 176 -16.93 -6.29 -15.85
N TRP A 177 -16.19 -5.40 -15.20
CA TRP A 177 -15.27 -5.81 -14.16
C TRP A 177 -15.98 -6.27 -12.88
N VAL A 178 -17.02 -5.59 -12.43
CA VAL A 178 -17.84 -6.05 -11.30
C VAL A 178 -18.45 -7.42 -11.63
N LEU A 179 -18.95 -7.62 -12.85
CA LEU A 179 -19.51 -8.90 -13.29
C LEU A 179 -18.44 -10.00 -13.30
N ALA A 180 -17.29 -9.77 -13.91
CA ALA A 180 -16.19 -10.72 -13.96
C ALA A 180 -15.65 -11.09 -12.57
N THR A 181 -15.60 -10.11 -11.66
CA THR A 181 -15.22 -10.34 -10.27
C THR A 181 -16.23 -11.23 -9.56
N ARG A 182 -17.54 -11.02 -9.79
CA ARG A 182 -18.61 -11.86 -9.24
C ARG A 182 -18.50 -13.29 -9.73
N GLU A 183 -18.26 -13.48 -11.02
CA GLU A 183 -18.14 -14.81 -11.64
C GLU A 183 -16.89 -15.57 -11.17
N SER A 184 -15.76 -14.89 -11.03
CA SER A 184 -14.48 -15.51 -10.67
C SER A 184 -14.25 -15.68 -9.17
N SER A 185 -14.76 -14.76 -8.33
CA SER A 185 -14.41 -14.63 -6.92
C SER A 185 -15.62 -14.54 -5.99
N GLY A 186 -16.84 -14.51 -6.54
CA GLY A 186 -18.10 -14.52 -5.80
C GLY A 186 -18.63 -13.14 -5.42
N ASP A 187 -19.86 -13.13 -4.86
CA ASP A 187 -20.60 -11.90 -4.54
C ASP A 187 -19.86 -11.00 -3.55
N LYS A 188 -19.27 -11.56 -2.49
CA LYS A 188 -18.51 -10.80 -1.46
C LYS A 188 -17.39 -9.97 -2.10
N SER A 189 -16.65 -10.54 -3.02
CA SER A 189 -15.54 -9.84 -3.71
C SER A 189 -16.07 -8.74 -4.65
N ALA A 190 -17.20 -8.97 -5.32
CA ALA A 190 -17.84 -7.96 -6.17
C ALA A 190 -18.44 -6.81 -5.35
N GLU A 191 -18.98 -7.09 -4.16
CA GLU A 191 -19.43 -6.06 -3.21
C GLU A 191 -18.26 -5.23 -2.70
N ALA A 192 -17.17 -5.85 -2.27
CA ALA A 192 -15.95 -5.14 -1.82
C ALA A 192 -15.40 -4.23 -2.92
N LEU A 193 -15.34 -4.70 -4.18
CA LEU A 193 -14.96 -3.87 -5.32
C LEU A 193 -15.91 -2.68 -5.50
N SER A 194 -17.21 -2.91 -5.37
CA SER A 194 -18.22 -1.84 -5.49
C SER A 194 -18.09 -0.79 -4.38
N VAL A 195 -17.74 -1.22 -3.16
CA VAL A 195 -17.45 -0.33 -2.03
C VAL A 195 -16.20 0.50 -2.33
N CYS A 196 -15.12 -0.13 -2.79
CA CYS A 196 -13.89 0.56 -3.17
C CYS A 196 -14.15 1.68 -4.19
N ILE A 197 -14.95 1.39 -5.24
CA ILE A 197 -15.24 2.39 -6.28
C ILE A 197 -16.10 3.55 -5.75
N LYS A 198 -17.05 3.29 -4.83
CA LYS A 198 -18.03 4.28 -4.35
C LYS A 198 -17.54 5.11 -3.17
N GLU A 199 -16.82 4.49 -2.25
CA GLU A 199 -16.59 5.02 -0.90
C GLU A 199 -15.12 5.32 -0.63
N GLU A 200 -14.20 4.60 -1.30
CA GLU A 200 -12.78 4.88 -1.24
C GLU A 200 -12.40 5.90 -2.32
N TYR A 201 -11.14 6.23 -2.44
CA TYR A 201 -10.66 7.28 -3.35
C TYR A 201 -9.69 6.73 -4.40
N PRO A 202 -10.09 5.75 -5.23
CA PRO A 202 -9.27 5.38 -6.38
C PRO A 202 -9.09 6.61 -7.28
N THR A 203 -7.88 6.78 -7.82
CA THR A 203 -7.58 7.93 -8.69
C THR A 203 -7.22 7.45 -10.09
N TYR A 204 -7.01 8.37 -11.04
CA TYR A 204 -6.49 8.00 -12.34
C TYR A 204 -4.97 7.81 -12.30
N SER A 205 -4.47 6.84 -13.05
CA SER A 205 -3.02 6.55 -13.10
C SER A 205 -2.20 7.75 -13.58
N TRP A 206 -2.73 8.57 -14.50
CA TRP A 206 -2.08 9.80 -14.96
C TRP A 206 -2.03 10.89 -13.88
N VAL A 207 -3.03 10.96 -12.98
CA VAL A 207 -3.03 11.87 -11.82
C VAL A 207 -1.92 11.47 -10.87
N MET A 208 -1.84 10.19 -10.51
CA MET A 208 -0.78 9.66 -9.63
C MET A 208 0.61 9.86 -10.25
N LYS A 209 0.76 9.59 -11.55
CA LYS A 209 2.00 9.89 -12.27
C LYS A 209 2.41 11.35 -12.12
N GLY A 210 1.48 12.28 -12.32
CA GLY A 210 1.73 13.71 -12.14
C GLY A 210 2.13 14.08 -10.71
N MET A 211 1.53 13.45 -9.69
CA MET A 211 1.90 13.64 -8.28
C MET A 211 3.34 13.18 -8.01
N LEU A 212 3.71 11.98 -8.47
CA LEU A 212 5.05 11.41 -8.31
C LEU A 212 6.12 12.31 -8.96
N GLU A 213 5.91 12.71 -10.22
CA GLU A 213 6.82 13.59 -10.95
C GLU A 213 6.93 14.99 -10.28
N ARG A 214 5.81 15.54 -9.80
CA ARG A 214 5.77 16.85 -9.15
C ARG A 214 6.51 16.89 -7.82
N VAL A 215 6.51 15.78 -7.08
CA VAL A 215 7.29 15.63 -5.83
C VAL A 215 8.80 15.52 -6.11
N GLY A 216 9.17 15.04 -7.29
CA GLY A 216 10.57 14.91 -7.72
C GLY A 216 11.05 13.48 -7.92
N PHE A 217 10.17 12.50 -7.89
CA PHE A 217 10.53 11.13 -8.24
C PHE A 217 10.87 10.99 -9.73
N THR A 218 11.85 10.15 -10.03
CA THR A 218 12.01 9.55 -11.34
C THR A 218 11.17 8.28 -11.40
N ILE A 219 10.31 8.15 -12.40
CA ILE A 219 9.53 6.93 -12.63
C ILE A 219 10.39 5.98 -13.45
N ASP A 220 10.88 4.92 -12.82
CA ASP A 220 11.72 3.90 -13.46
C ASP A 220 10.86 2.92 -14.28
N ALA A 221 9.65 2.59 -13.78
CA ALA A 221 8.67 1.77 -14.48
C ALA A 221 7.24 2.13 -14.08
N MET A 222 6.31 1.96 -15.01
CA MET A 222 4.86 2.04 -14.79
C MET A 222 4.21 0.84 -15.47
N ASN A 223 3.44 0.07 -14.72
CA ASN A 223 2.81 -1.16 -15.19
C ASN A 223 1.29 -1.08 -14.96
N ILE A 224 0.52 -0.97 -16.04
CA ILE A 224 -0.94 -0.99 -15.97
C ILE A 224 -1.39 -2.44 -15.95
N ILE A 225 -2.10 -2.81 -14.90
CA ILE A 225 -2.61 -4.16 -14.70
C ILE A 225 -4.14 -4.09 -14.80
N ASN A 226 -4.72 -4.77 -15.76
CA ASN A 226 -6.18 -4.91 -15.97
C ASN A 226 -7.01 -3.59 -15.96
N GLY A 227 -6.43 -2.43 -16.27
CA GLY A 227 -7.15 -1.16 -16.39
C GLY A 227 -7.53 -0.44 -15.08
N LEU A 228 -7.58 -1.14 -13.94
CA LEU A 228 -7.88 -0.55 -12.61
C LEU A 228 -6.71 -0.62 -11.63
N HIS A 229 -5.73 -1.44 -11.86
CA HIS A 229 -4.56 -1.51 -10.99
C HIS A 229 -3.33 -1.02 -11.76
N THR A 230 -2.56 -0.15 -11.13
CA THR A 230 -1.29 0.32 -11.67
C THR A 230 -0.19 0.17 -10.63
N ALA A 231 0.97 -0.30 -11.08
CA ALA A 231 2.18 -0.35 -10.27
C ALA A 231 3.20 0.66 -10.80
N PHE A 232 3.78 1.43 -9.91
CA PHE A 232 4.90 2.33 -10.17
C PHE A 232 6.15 1.86 -9.42
N VAL A 233 7.27 1.90 -10.11
CA VAL A 233 8.61 1.81 -9.52
C VAL A 233 9.26 3.15 -9.70
N CYS A 234 9.66 3.78 -8.61
CA CYS A 234 10.21 5.12 -8.62
C CYS A 234 11.55 5.16 -7.89
N SER A 235 12.39 6.11 -8.26
CA SER A 235 13.62 6.41 -7.53
C SER A 235 13.68 7.89 -7.13
N LYS A 236 14.22 8.16 -5.94
CA LYS A 236 14.62 9.50 -5.55
C LYS A 236 15.93 9.83 -6.23
N PRO A 237 16.05 10.92 -6.98
CA PRO A 237 17.31 11.32 -7.60
C PRO A 237 18.48 11.43 -6.60
N LEU A 238 19.72 11.28 -7.11
CA LEU A 238 20.96 11.40 -6.32
C LEU A 238 21.20 12.82 -5.84
#